data_11e61ded6b90e5cf3b06c57a2f63934a
#
_entry.id   11e61ded6b90e5cf3b06c57a2f63934a
#
_cell.length_a   1.000
_cell.length_b   1.000
_cell.length_c   1.000
_cell.angle_alpha   90.00
_cell.angle_beta   90.00
_cell.angle_gamma   90.00
#
_symmetry.space_group_name_H-M   'P 1'
#
loop_
_entity.id
_entity.type
_entity.pdbx_description
1 polymer ?
#
loop_
_entity_poly.entity_id
_entity_poly.type
_entity_poly.pdbx_seq_one_letter_code
_entity_poly.pdbx_strand_id
1 'polypeptide(L)'
;MKRREFIKAGAIGTAATAIAAPAVAQDITQWTMVTAWPKNLPGPGVAAQTLADRITTLSGGRLEVKLHAAGEIVPGKGVFDAVSEGTAHLYHAVPAYWGSKSKGILLFGSQPFGLRADEQVGWMVHGGGQALYDEMYGRFGIKPFLCGNSGPQWFGWFRDEINSVDDLKGMKYRSTGLASEMCAEIGMAVQAMSGPAMFQALQSGALDAGEFIGPWTDSALGYHQIAKNYYWPGVGEPSSAEECGVNGEAYDALPDDLKLVVKTACSSLYNDVWTEYETKHARALEKLVADEGVMVRELPESIVSEMGKAADTVIGKLREDDDELVARIAESFVAYRDSIGRYMTYADNGQMNARAKVLGY
;
A
#
# COMPACT_ATOMS: atom_id res chain seq x y z
N MET A 1 42.56 21.56 71.01
CA MET A 1 43.04 21.97 69.69
C MET A 1 41.84 22.17 68.81
N LYS A 2 41.71 23.33 68.20
CA LYS A 2 40.45 23.90 67.75
C LYS A 2 40.12 23.46 66.33
N ARG A 3 38.88 23.02 66.10
CA ARG A 3 38.24 22.56 64.85
C ARG A 3 38.21 23.60 63.69
N ARG A 4 39.03 24.62 63.72
CA ARG A 4 38.97 25.78 62.79
C ARG A 4 40.09 25.84 61.77
N GLU A 5 41.02 24.91 61.77
CA GLU A 5 42.16 24.94 60.82
C GLU A 5 42.07 23.93 59.64
N PHE A 6 41.00 23.10 59.58
CA PHE A 6 40.83 22.12 58.53
C PHE A 6 39.98 22.61 57.32
N ILE A 7 39.51 23.86 57.39
CA ILE A 7 38.62 24.41 56.33
C ILE A 7 39.36 25.37 55.38
N LYS A 8 40.68 25.54 55.49
CA LYS A 8 41.44 26.45 54.60
C LYS A 8 42.33 25.78 53.55
N ALA A 9 42.23 24.47 53.34
CA ALA A 9 43.07 23.75 52.38
C ALA A 9 42.23 22.87 51.41
N GLY A 10 41.13 23.38 50.90
CA GLY A 10 40.26 22.57 50.04
C GLY A 10 39.44 23.36 49.00
N ALA A 11 39.89 24.54 48.61
CA ALA A 11 39.17 25.33 47.61
C ALA A 11 40.08 25.64 46.40
N ILE A 12 40.66 24.61 45.78
CA ILE A 12 41.03 24.69 44.37
C ILE A 12 39.91 24.07 43.58
N GLY A 13 38.90 24.91 43.32
CA GLY A 13 37.83 24.54 42.39
C GLY A 13 38.40 24.38 41.00
N THR A 14 38.50 23.16 40.51
CA THR A 14 38.52 22.88 39.08
C THR A 14 37.22 23.37 38.47
N ALA A 15 37.22 24.60 37.97
CA ALA A 15 36.21 25.06 37.04
C ALA A 15 36.31 24.15 35.82
N ALA A 16 35.53 23.07 35.80
CA ALA A 16 35.22 22.35 34.59
C ALA A 16 34.48 23.34 33.68
N THR A 17 35.22 24.03 32.84
CA THR A 17 34.64 24.68 31.65
C THR A 17 34.00 23.57 30.83
N ALA A 18 32.68 23.39 31.03
CA ALA A 18 31.87 22.72 30.07
C ALA A 18 32.05 23.49 28.74
N ILE A 19 32.90 22.98 27.87
CA ILE A 19 32.95 23.43 26.49
C ILE A 19 31.57 23.03 25.96
N ALA A 20 30.64 23.98 25.98
CA ALA A 20 29.40 23.85 25.20
C ALA A 20 29.88 23.68 23.75
N ALA A 21 29.83 22.48 23.24
CA ALA A 21 29.95 22.26 21.81
C ALA A 21 28.99 23.23 21.14
N PRO A 22 29.41 24.01 20.16
CA PRO A 22 28.51 24.90 19.45
C PRO A 22 27.36 24.00 18.97
N ALA A 23 26.13 24.30 19.36
CA ALA A 23 24.98 23.76 18.71
C ALA A 23 25.10 24.23 17.25
N VAL A 24 25.63 23.38 16.39
CA VAL A 24 25.54 23.58 14.96
C VAL A 24 24.04 23.57 14.69
N ALA A 25 23.50 24.75 14.39
CA ALA A 25 22.16 24.85 13.87
C ALA A 25 22.15 23.94 12.61
N GLN A 26 21.62 22.72 12.75
CA GLN A 26 21.45 21.87 11.61
C GLN A 26 20.34 22.52 10.78
N ASP A 27 20.66 22.85 9.53
CA ASP A 27 19.67 23.39 8.61
C ASP A 27 18.51 22.36 8.49
N ILE A 28 17.33 22.78 8.90
CA ILE A 28 16.12 21.95 8.83
C ILE A 28 15.64 21.97 7.37
N THR A 29 15.62 20.80 6.75
CA THR A 29 15.02 20.61 5.43
C THR A 29 13.53 20.39 5.61
N GLN A 30 12.68 21.20 4.98
CA GLN A 30 11.23 21.05 5.04
C GLN A 30 10.70 20.44 3.76
N TRP A 31 9.96 19.33 3.87
CA TRP A 31 9.30 18.66 2.77
C TRP A 31 7.77 18.71 2.88
N THR A 32 7.14 18.99 1.75
CA THR A 32 5.69 18.90 1.56
C THR A 32 5.36 17.50 1.07
N MET A 33 4.49 16.79 1.79
CA MET A 33 3.93 15.51 1.42
C MET A 33 2.47 15.68 1.02
N VAL A 34 2.06 15.06 -0.07
CA VAL A 34 0.67 14.96 -0.50
C VAL A 34 0.22 13.50 -0.48
N THR A 35 -1.07 13.24 -0.30
CA THR A 35 -1.57 11.86 -0.30
C THR A 35 -2.85 11.70 -1.10
N ALA A 36 -3.06 10.49 -1.61
CA ALA A 36 -4.28 10.14 -2.34
C ALA A 36 -5.52 9.97 -1.43
N TRP A 37 -5.35 10.06 -0.11
CA TRP A 37 -6.35 9.67 0.88
C TRP A 37 -6.99 10.86 1.58
N PRO A 38 -8.28 10.73 1.98
CA PRO A 38 -8.88 11.65 2.95
C PRO A 38 -8.11 11.64 4.27
N LYS A 39 -8.13 12.76 4.96
CA LYS A 39 -7.51 12.90 6.28
C LYS A 39 -8.09 11.87 7.26
N ASN A 40 -7.21 11.19 7.98
CA ASN A 40 -7.55 10.19 9.00
C ASN A 40 -8.37 9.00 8.48
N LEU A 41 -8.40 8.73 7.17
CA LEU A 41 -9.00 7.50 6.67
C LEU A 41 -8.30 6.30 7.33
N PRO A 42 -9.04 5.41 8.04
CA PRO A 42 -8.46 4.21 8.64
C PRO A 42 -7.69 3.38 7.61
N GLY A 43 -6.48 2.99 7.98
CA GLY A 43 -5.51 2.40 7.08
C GLY A 43 -4.70 3.47 6.36
N PRO A 44 -4.93 3.75 5.08
CA PRO A 44 -3.96 4.48 4.26
C PRO A 44 -3.84 5.97 4.61
N GLY A 45 -4.90 6.62 5.11
CA GLY A 45 -4.82 8.02 5.55
C GLY A 45 -4.01 8.19 6.83
N VAL A 46 -4.13 7.21 7.76
CA VAL A 46 -3.32 7.16 8.99
C VAL A 46 -1.89 6.77 8.66
N ALA A 47 -1.67 5.81 7.76
CA ALA A 47 -0.34 5.39 7.32
C ALA A 47 0.45 6.56 6.70
N ALA A 48 -0.18 7.39 5.87
CA ALA A 48 0.45 8.59 5.30
C ALA A 48 0.95 9.56 6.39
N GLN A 49 0.15 9.83 7.43
CA GLN A 49 0.57 10.66 8.54
C GLN A 49 1.72 10.02 9.34
N THR A 50 1.61 8.71 9.58
CA THR A 50 2.65 7.95 10.30
C THR A 50 3.97 7.99 9.54
N LEU A 51 3.96 7.94 8.18
CA LEU A 51 5.17 8.06 7.37
C LEU A 51 5.84 9.43 7.55
N ALA A 52 5.05 10.51 7.45
CA ALA A 52 5.55 11.87 7.64
C ALA A 52 6.19 12.07 9.02
N ASP A 53 5.50 11.63 10.08
CA ASP A 53 5.96 11.73 11.46
C ASP A 53 7.21 10.86 11.70
N ARG A 54 7.26 9.68 11.07
CA ARG A 54 8.38 8.74 11.19
C ARG A 54 9.65 9.28 10.54
N ILE A 55 9.55 9.83 9.33
CA ILE A 55 10.70 10.49 8.65
C ILE A 55 11.22 11.63 9.53
N THR A 56 10.33 12.49 10.01
CA THR A 56 10.70 13.61 10.88
C THR A 56 11.39 13.14 12.16
N THR A 57 10.83 12.14 12.82
CA THR A 57 11.37 11.58 14.07
C THR A 57 12.72 10.90 13.87
N LEU A 58 12.85 10.02 12.86
CA LEU A 58 14.08 9.29 12.58
C LEU A 58 15.23 10.20 12.12
N SER A 59 14.91 11.33 11.49
CA SER A 59 15.92 12.35 11.11
C SER A 59 16.40 13.20 12.30
N GLY A 60 15.78 13.05 13.48
CA GLY A 60 16.02 13.96 14.62
C GLY A 60 15.54 15.38 14.35
N GLY A 61 14.52 15.56 13.51
CA GLY A 61 13.97 16.85 13.08
C GLY A 61 14.75 17.55 11.97
N ARG A 62 15.81 16.94 11.41
CA ARG A 62 16.56 17.51 10.29
C ARG A 62 15.82 17.49 8.96
N LEU A 63 14.86 16.57 8.81
CA LEU A 63 13.95 16.48 7.68
C LEU A 63 12.53 16.52 8.21
N GLU A 64 11.91 17.68 8.22
CA GLU A 64 10.53 17.87 8.62
C GLU A 64 9.59 17.62 7.44
N VAL A 65 8.64 16.72 7.61
CA VAL A 65 7.66 16.37 6.58
C VAL A 65 6.26 16.83 7.02
N LYS A 66 5.66 17.70 6.22
CA LYS A 66 4.29 18.18 6.43
C LYS A 66 3.34 17.50 5.47
N LEU A 67 2.39 16.71 6.01
CA LEU A 67 1.36 16.04 5.21
C LEU A 67 0.19 16.96 4.86
N HIS A 68 -0.27 16.85 3.62
CA HIS A 68 -1.50 17.43 3.10
C HIS A 68 -2.39 16.32 2.52
N ALA A 69 -3.63 16.24 3.00
CA ALA A 69 -4.60 15.24 2.58
C ALA A 69 -5.12 15.50 1.15
N ALA A 70 -5.76 14.51 0.58
CA ALA A 70 -6.37 14.62 -0.75
C ALA A 70 -7.31 15.84 -0.85
N GLY A 71 -7.07 16.70 -1.83
CA GLY A 71 -7.85 17.92 -2.06
C GLY A 71 -7.34 19.17 -1.35
N GLU A 72 -6.35 19.08 -0.44
CA GLU A 72 -5.77 20.27 0.21
C GLU A 72 -4.82 21.04 -0.71
N ILE A 73 -3.99 20.35 -1.49
CA ILE A 73 -3.10 20.94 -2.51
C ILE A 73 -3.53 20.47 -3.89
N VAL A 74 -3.65 19.15 -4.08
CA VAL A 74 -4.05 18.51 -5.33
C VAL A 74 -5.10 17.43 -5.07
N PRO A 75 -5.93 17.08 -6.07
CA PRO A 75 -6.80 15.90 -5.98
C PRO A 75 -5.98 14.63 -5.73
N GLY A 76 -6.56 13.62 -5.06
CA GLY A 76 -5.85 12.40 -4.71
C GLY A 76 -5.16 11.67 -5.88
N LYS A 77 -5.74 11.71 -7.09
CA LYS A 77 -5.11 11.16 -8.32
C LYS A 77 -4.08 12.10 -8.96
N GLY A 78 -3.91 13.32 -8.47
CA GLY A 78 -2.92 14.30 -8.94
C GLY A 78 -1.59 14.26 -8.18
N VAL A 79 -1.47 13.43 -7.13
CA VAL A 79 -0.28 13.44 -6.26
C VAL A 79 1.00 12.99 -6.98
N PHE A 80 0.88 12.06 -7.94
CA PHE A 80 1.99 11.61 -8.76
C PHE A 80 2.59 12.76 -9.58
N ASP A 81 1.74 13.49 -10.30
CA ASP A 81 2.16 14.62 -11.13
C ASP A 81 2.73 15.75 -10.25
N ALA A 82 2.09 16.04 -9.11
CA ALA A 82 2.58 17.05 -8.18
C ALA A 82 4.02 16.78 -7.69
N VAL A 83 4.37 15.52 -7.48
CA VAL A 83 5.73 15.14 -7.08
C VAL A 83 6.67 15.08 -8.28
N SER A 84 6.25 14.53 -9.41
CA SER A 84 7.03 14.51 -10.65
C SER A 84 7.44 15.92 -11.10
N GLU A 85 6.53 16.89 -10.96
CA GLU A 85 6.72 18.30 -11.34
C GLU A 85 7.38 19.16 -10.24
N GLY A 86 7.66 18.61 -9.07
CA GLY A 86 8.28 19.31 -7.95
C GLY A 86 7.35 20.24 -7.15
N THR A 87 6.03 20.18 -7.37
CA THR A 87 5.05 20.92 -6.55
C THR A 87 4.99 20.39 -5.11
N ALA A 88 5.25 19.10 -4.93
CA ALA A 88 5.44 18.45 -3.64
C ALA A 88 6.72 17.60 -3.66
N HIS A 89 7.29 17.34 -2.49
CA HIS A 89 8.53 16.59 -2.37
C HIS A 89 8.31 15.08 -2.35
N LEU A 90 7.18 14.64 -1.79
CA LEU A 90 6.84 13.22 -1.76
C LEU A 90 5.33 13.03 -1.70
N TYR A 91 4.89 11.83 -2.09
CA TYR A 91 3.51 11.43 -1.94
C TYR A 91 3.38 10.05 -1.26
N HIS A 92 2.17 9.77 -0.75
CA HIS A 92 1.71 8.44 -0.33
C HIS A 92 0.47 8.05 -1.11
N ALA A 93 0.52 6.92 -1.83
CA ALA A 93 -0.55 6.42 -2.69
C ALA A 93 -0.42 4.91 -2.94
N VAL A 94 -1.03 4.43 -4.02
CA VAL A 94 -0.89 3.05 -4.52
C VAL A 94 -0.54 3.06 -6.01
N PRO A 95 0.34 2.16 -6.49
CA PRO A 95 0.69 2.05 -7.91
C PRO A 95 -0.51 1.83 -8.83
N ALA A 96 -1.57 1.20 -8.33
CA ALA A 96 -2.80 0.91 -9.09
C ALA A 96 -3.49 2.15 -9.70
N TYR A 97 -3.15 3.36 -9.23
CA TYR A 97 -3.72 4.61 -9.76
C TYR A 97 -3.00 5.16 -10.99
N TRP A 98 -1.82 4.63 -11.32
CA TRP A 98 -0.93 5.20 -12.34
C TRP A 98 -0.88 4.42 -13.66
N GLY A 99 -1.84 3.54 -13.92
CA GLY A 99 -1.92 2.76 -15.16
C GLY A 99 -1.95 3.60 -16.44
N SER A 100 -2.44 4.85 -16.37
CA SER A 100 -2.37 5.81 -17.49
C SER A 100 -0.98 6.36 -17.74
N LYS A 101 -0.05 6.26 -16.78
CA LYS A 101 1.36 6.66 -16.94
C LYS A 101 2.17 5.54 -17.58
N SER A 102 2.05 4.34 -17.05
CA SER A 102 2.58 3.10 -17.64
C SER A 102 1.88 1.90 -17.02
N LYS A 103 1.56 0.90 -17.83
CA LYS A 103 1.03 -0.38 -17.34
C LYS A 103 2.03 -1.14 -16.48
N GLY A 104 3.32 -0.97 -16.71
CA GLY A 104 4.37 -1.56 -15.89
C GLY A 104 4.34 -1.12 -14.43
N ILE A 105 3.85 0.09 -14.15
CA ILE A 105 3.67 0.60 -12.77
C ILE A 105 2.68 -0.27 -11.99
N LEU A 106 1.64 -0.76 -12.64
CA LEU A 106 0.59 -1.57 -11.99
C LEU A 106 1.15 -2.86 -11.37
N LEU A 107 2.22 -3.41 -11.96
CA LEU A 107 2.88 -4.63 -11.47
C LEU A 107 3.58 -4.45 -10.10
N PHE A 108 3.84 -3.22 -9.67
CA PHE A 108 4.41 -2.96 -8.33
C PHE A 108 3.35 -2.78 -7.23
N GLY A 109 2.08 -2.64 -7.62
CA GLY A 109 0.96 -2.49 -6.69
C GLY A 109 0.33 -3.82 -6.30
N SER A 110 -0.50 -4.34 -7.19
CA SER A 110 -1.20 -5.59 -7.03
C SER A 110 -1.32 -6.31 -8.39
N GLN A 111 -1.26 -7.62 -8.36
CA GLN A 111 -1.34 -8.42 -9.58
C GLN A 111 -2.38 -9.53 -9.39
N PRO A 112 -3.30 -9.73 -10.33
CA PRO A 112 -4.24 -10.83 -10.26
C PRO A 112 -3.53 -12.18 -10.11
N PHE A 113 -3.96 -13.00 -9.14
CA PHE A 113 -3.29 -14.25 -8.75
C PHE A 113 -1.78 -14.06 -8.49
N GLY A 114 -1.42 -12.90 -7.95
CA GLY A 114 -0.04 -12.45 -7.77
C GLY A 114 0.52 -12.75 -6.38
N LEU A 115 1.42 -11.85 -5.97
CA LEU A 115 2.21 -12.00 -4.75
C LEU A 115 1.42 -11.57 -3.50
N ARG A 116 1.61 -12.29 -2.42
CA ARG A 116 1.25 -11.86 -1.07
C ARG A 116 2.17 -10.72 -0.62
N ALA A 117 1.82 -10.06 0.48
CA ALA A 117 2.59 -8.94 1.00
C ALA A 117 4.06 -9.26 1.31
N ASP A 118 4.32 -10.41 1.93
CA ASP A 118 5.67 -10.91 2.22
C ASP A 118 6.44 -11.33 0.97
N GLU A 119 5.77 -11.98 0.02
CA GLU A 119 6.34 -12.37 -1.27
C GLU A 119 6.71 -11.14 -2.11
N GLN A 120 5.89 -10.09 -2.06
CA GLN A 120 6.17 -8.84 -2.77
C GLN A 120 7.44 -8.16 -2.23
N VAL A 121 7.62 -8.09 -0.91
CA VAL A 121 8.88 -7.60 -0.34
C VAL A 121 10.06 -8.48 -0.76
N GLY A 122 9.86 -9.81 -0.79
CA GLY A 122 10.86 -10.75 -1.27
C GLY A 122 11.28 -10.46 -2.72
N TRP A 123 10.31 -10.24 -3.63
CA TRP A 123 10.61 -9.85 -5.01
C TRP A 123 11.35 -8.52 -5.08
N MET A 124 10.90 -7.50 -4.36
CA MET A 124 11.53 -6.17 -4.37
C MET A 124 12.97 -6.22 -3.85
N VAL A 125 13.23 -6.89 -2.72
CA VAL A 125 14.53 -6.86 -2.04
C VAL A 125 15.52 -7.87 -2.60
N HIS A 126 15.05 -9.07 -2.99
CA HIS A 126 15.88 -10.20 -3.37
C HIS A 126 15.64 -10.70 -4.81
N GLY A 127 14.49 -10.39 -5.41
CA GLY A 127 14.11 -10.81 -6.75
C GLY A 127 14.40 -9.79 -7.85
N GLY A 128 15.05 -8.66 -7.55
CA GLY A 128 15.40 -7.62 -8.53
C GLY A 128 14.29 -6.59 -8.79
N GLY A 129 13.14 -6.71 -8.13
CA GLY A 129 11.98 -5.82 -8.33
C GLY A 129 12.30 -4.34 -8.06
N GLN A 130 13.11 -4.02 -7.02
CA GLN A 130 13.45 -2.63 -6.69
C GLN A 130 14.22 -1.93 -7.82
N ALA A 131 15.13 -2.63 -8.51
CA ALA A 131 15.87 -2.03 -9.61
C ALA A 131 14.95 -1.67 -10.79
N LEU A 132 14.00 -2.55 -11.11
CA LEU A 132 12.98 -2.30 -12.13
C LEU A 132 12.00 -1.19 -11.72
N TYR A 133 11.68 -1.10 -10.45
CA TYR A 133 10.84 -0.05 -9.87
C TYR A 133 11.52 1.31 -9.99
N ASP A 134 12.81 1.39 -9.64
CA ASP A 134 13.64 2.59 -9.78
C ASP A 134 13.75 3.00 -11.26
N GLU A 135 13.96 2.07 -12.18
CA GLU A 135 14.06 2.34 -13.62
C GLU A 135 12.73 2.87 -14.18
N MET A 136 11.59 2.26 -13.81
CA MET A 136 10.27 2.68 -14.27
C MET A 136 9.91 4.08 -13.77
N TYR A 137 10.04 4.33 -12.48
CA TYR A 137 9.68 5.62 -11.87
C TYR A 137 10.68 6.72 -12.17
N GLY A 138 11.94 6.36 -12.41
CA GLY A 138 12.97 7.29 -12.87
C GLY A 138 12.62 8.00 -14.18
N ARG A 139 11.81 7.38 -15.05
CA ARG A 139 11.26 8.02 -16.27
C ARG A 139 10.41 9.26 -15.97
N PHE A 140 9.89 9.34 -14.75
CA PHE A 140 9.03 10.42 -14.25
C PHE A 140 9.74 11.31 -13.21
N GLY A 141 11.05 11.15 -13.04
CA GLY A 141 11.80 11.89 -12.02
C GLY A 141 11.41 11.56 -10.58
N ILE A 142 10.93 10.34 -10.33
CA ILE A 142 10.47 9.90 -9.01
C ILE A 142 11.37 8.77 -8.49
N LYS A 143 11.76 8.84 -7.21
CA LYS A 143 12.37 7.75 -6.46
C LYS A 143 11.29 7.03 -5.65
N PRO A 144 10.93 5.79 -6.00
CA PRO A 144 9.85 5.07 -5.35
C PRO A 144 10.32 4.16 -4.20
N PHE A 145 9.44 3.98 -3.21
CA PHE A 145 9.60 3.03 -2.11
C PHE A 145 8.26 2.38 -1.79
N LEU A 146 8.23 1.10 -1.51
CA LEU A 146 7.09 0.48 -0.83
C LEU A 146 7.05 0.94 0.63
N CYS A 147 5.87 1.31 1.13
CA CYS A 147 5.73 1.83 2.49
C CYS A 147 4.50 1.32 3.24
N GLY A 148 3.75 0.41 2.65
CA GLY A 148 2.60 -0.25 3.25
C GLY A 148 2.08 -1.38 2.36
N ASN A 149 1.19 -2.18 2.91
CA ASN A 149 0.44 -3.18 2.17
C ASN A 149 -0.88 -3.48 2.90
N SER A 150 -1.98 -3.55 2.17
CA SER A 150 -3.30 -3.84 2.75
C SER A 150 -3.51 -5.30 3.15
N GLY A 151 -2.57 -6.19 2.80
CA GLY A 151 -2.83 -7.63 2.83
C GLY A 151 -3.83 -8.05 1.75
N PRO A 152 -4.43 -9.26 1.86
CA PRO A 152 -5.40 -9.75 0.91
C PRO A 152 -6.64 -8.86 0.86
N GLN A 153 -6.95 -8.36 -0.30
CA GLN A 153 -8.21 -7.67 -0.52
C GLN A 153 -9.32 -8.69 -0.82
N TRP A 154 -10.57 -8.25 -0.67
CA TRP A 154 -11.73 -9.08 -0.95
C TRP A 154 -12.28 -8.76 -2.35
N PHE A 155 -13.00 -9.72 -2.95
CA PHE A 155 -13.67 -9.47 -4.24
C PHE A 155 -14.76 -8.40 -4.12
N GLY A 156 -15.25 -8.15 -2.90
CA GLY A 156 -15.96 -6.93 -2.53
C GLY A 156 -17.46 -7.12 -2.26
N TRP A 157 -18.14 -6.01 -2.34
CA TRP A 157 -19.51 -5.79 -1.91
C TRP A 157 -20.46 -5.87 -3.09
N PHE A 158 -21.46 -6.74 -2.98
CA PHE A 158 -22.46 -6.99 -4.02
C PHE A 158 -23.85 -6.78 -3.47
N ARG A 159 -24.73 -6.10 -4.25
CA ARG A 159 -26.13 -5.97 -3.88
C ARG A 159 -26.82 -7.31 -3.96
N ASP A 160 -26.65 -8.00 -5.07
CA ASP A 160 -27.25 -9.28 -5.37
C ASP A 160 -26.25 -10.42 -5.18
N GLU A 161 -26.77 -11.62 -4.99
CA GLU A 161 -25.96 -12.81 -4.93
C GLU A 161 -25.48 -13.21 -6.33
N ILE A 162 -24.23 -13.63 -6.46
CA ILE A 162 -23.64 -14.13 -7.70
C ILE A 162 -23.36 -15.63 -7.58
N ASN A 163 -23.76 -16.40 -8.57
CA ASN A 163 -23.67 -17.86 -8.59
C ASN A 163 -22.90 -18.39 -9.81
N SER A 164 -22.73 -17.57 -10.83
CA SER A 164 -22.10 -17.96 -12.09
C SER A 164 -21.35 -16.80 -12.75
N VAL A 165 -20.51 -17.10 -13.73
CA VAL A 165 -19.83 -16.09 -14.57
C VAL A 165 -20.84 -15.23 -15.34
N ASP A 166 -22.00 -15.80 -15.71
CA ASP A 166 -23.00 -15.06 -16.45
C ASP A 166 -23.61 -13.92 -15.63
N ASP A 167 -23.69 -14.05 -14.30
CA ASP A 167 -24.17 -13.01 -13.39
C ASP A 167 -23.24 -11.78 -13.36
N LEU A 168 -21.96 -11.96 -13.73
CA LEU A 168 -20.96 -10.89 -13.78
C LEU A 168 -20.99 -10.09 -15.09
N LYS A 169 -21.58 -10.64 -16.16
CA LYS A 169 -21.59 -9.99 -17.48
C LYS A 169 -22.39 -8.70 -17.48
N GLY A 170 -21.75 -7.60 -17.85
CA GLY A 170 -22.34 -6.26 -17.85
C GLY A 170 -22.55 -5.63 -16.47
N MET A 171 -22.21 -6.33 -15.38
CA MET A 171 -22.28 -5.79 -14.02
C MET A 171 -21.40 -4.56 -13.87
N LYS A 172 -21.97 -3.47 -13.37
CA LYS A 172 -21.24 -2.22 -13.13
C LYS A 172 -20.44 -2.38 -11.83
N TYR A 173 -19.16 -2.55 -11.99
CA TYR A 173 -18.26 -2.92 -10.91
C TYR A 173 -17.13 -1.90 -10.74
N ARG A 174 -16.84 -1.53 -9.49
CA ARG A 174 -15.65 -0.71 -9.19
C ARG A 174 -14.46 -1.61 -8.91
N SER A 175 -13.38 -1.39 -9.66
CA SER A 175 -12.06 -1.94 -9.37
C SER A 175 -10.97 -1.01 -9.90
N THR A 176 -9.69 -1.31 -9.62
CA THR A 176 -8.53 -0.52 -10.05
C THR A 176 -7.40 -1.43 -10.53
N GLY A 177 -6.41 -0.84 -11.19
CA GLY A 177 -5.20 -1.56 -11.59
C GLY A 177 -5.47 -2.74 -12.51
N LEU A 178 -4.65 -3.78 -12.39
CA LEU A 178 -4.76 -4.99 -13.21
C LEU A 178 -5.99 -5.83 -12.87
N ALA A 179 -6.51 -5.74 -11.65
CA ALA A 179 -7.77 -6.38 -11.27
C ALA A 179 -8.94 -5.86 -12.11
N SER A 180 -8.95 -4.56 -12.44
CA SER A 180 -9.98 -4.00 -13.31
C SER A 180 -9.88 -4.54 -14.75
N GLU A 181 -8.67 -4.75 -15.27
CA GLU A 181 -8.48 -5.36 -16.59
C GLU A 181 -8.93 -6.84 -16.59
N MET A 182 -8.61 -7.61 -15.54
CA MET A 182 -9.10 -8.98 -15.37
C MET A 182 -10.63 -9.06 -15.30
N CYS A 183 -11.26 -8.18 -14.53
CA CYS A 183 -12.73 -8.14 -14.44
C CYS A 183 -13.38 -7.74 -15.77
N ALA A 184 -12.77 -6.86 -16.54
CA ALA A 184 -13.24 -6.50 -17.88
C ALA A 184 -13.14 -7.67 -18.88
N GLU A 185 -12.10 -8.49 -18.81
CA GLU A 185 -11.92 -9.69 -19.68
C GLU A 185 -13.05 -10.73 -19.44
N ILE A 186 -13.60 -10.83 -18.23
CA ILE A 186 -14.74 -11.71 -17.95
C ILE A 186 -16.11 -11.04 -18.23
N GLY A 187 -16.10 -9.83 -18.79
CA GLY A 187 -17.30 -9.14 -19.28
C GLY A 187 -17.97 -8.19 -18.29
N MET A 188 -17.33 -7.82 -17.19
CA MET A 188 -17.84 -6.79 -16.27
C MET A 188 -17.68 -5.39 -16.85
N ALA A 189 -18.59 -4.46 -16.51
CA ALA A 189 -18.51 -3.04 -16.86
C ALA A 189 -17.75 -2.29 -15.76
N VAL A 190 -16.40 -2.28 -15.84
CA VAL A 190 -15.54 -1.79 -14.77
C VAL A 190 -15.34 -0.28 -14.81
N GLN A 191 -15.36 0.35 -13.63
CA GLN A 191 -15.10 1.77 -13.44
C GLN A 191 -14.11 1.98 -12.29
N ALA A 192 -13.07 2.83 -12.52
CA ALA A 192 -12.08 3.18 -11.51
C ALA A 192 -12.43 4.48 -10.80
N MET A 193 -12.62 4.42 -9.48
CA MET A 193 -12.90 5.59 -8.66
C MET A 193 -12.36 5.44 -7.23
N SER A 194 -12.30 6.54 -6.48
CA SER A 194 -11.90 6.52 -5.07
C SER A 194 -12.93 5.82 -4.18
N GLY A 195 -12.52 5.35 -2.98
CA GLY A 195 -13.43 4.71 -2.03
C GLY A 195 -14.67 5.55 -1.68
N PRO A 196 -14.54 6.82 -1.27
CA PRO A 196 -15.73 7.66 -1.00
C PRO A 196 -16.64 7.83 -2.21
N ALA A 197 -16.11 7.91 -3.43
CA ALA A 197 -16.92 7.99 -4.65
C ALA A 197 -17.65 6.66 -4.94
N MET A 198 -17.04 5.52 -4.64
CA MET A 198 -17.70 4.20 -4.73
C MET A 198 -18.93 4.12 -3.81
N PHE A 199 -18.85 4.64 -2.56
CA PHE A 199 -20.02 4.67 -1.67
C PHE A 199 -21.19 5.40 -2.31
N GLN A 200 -20.95 6.60 -2.88
CA GLN A 200 -21.98 7.39 -3.55
C GLN A 200 -22.55 6.66 -4.79
N ALA A 201 -21.69 6.03 -5.57
CA ALA A 201 -22.10 5.28 -6.75
C ALA A 201 -22.90 4.02 -6.41
N LEU A 202 -22.52 3.29 -5.38
CA LEU A 202 -23.33 2.20 -4.83
C LEU A 202 -24.66 2.71 -4.31
N GLN A 203 -24.70 3.79 -3.54
CA GLN A 203 -25.91 4.34 -2.96
C GLN A 203 -26.92 4.79 -4.05
N SER A 204 -26.45 5.42 -5.11
CA SER A 204 -27.30 5.88 -6.23
C SER A 204 -27.70 4.78 -7.22
N GLY A 205 -27.11 3.56 -7.14
CA GLY A 205 -27.30 2.52 -8.14
C GLY A 205 -26.52 2.73 -9.44
N ALA A 206 -25.56 3.65 -9.45
CA ALA A 206 -24.61 3.82 -10.56
C ALA A 206 -23.61 2.65 -10.63
N LEU A 207 -23.40 1.94 -9.50
CA LEU A 207 -22.67 0.68 -9.41
C LEU A 207 -23.58 -0.41 -8.81
N ASP A 208 -23.39 -1.63 -9.28
CA ASP A 208 -24.03 -2.83 -8.76
C ASP A 208 -23.19 -3.48 -7.65
N ALA A 209 -21.86 -3.40 -7.79
CA ALA A 209 -20.90 -3.98 -6.88
C ALA A 209 -19.54 -3.23 -6.94
N GLY A 210 -18.63 -3.57 -6.02
CA GLY A 210 -17.27 -3.07 -6.06
C GLY A 210 -16.41 -3.56 -4.91
N GLU A 211 -15.11 -3.56 -5.12
CA GLU A 211 -14.08 -3.81 -4.12
C GLU A 211 -13.37 -2.50 -3.71
N PHE A 212 -12.73 -2.51 -2.54
CA PHE A 212 -11.85 -1.40 -2.18
C PHE A 212 -10.60 -1.90 -1.46
N ILE A 213 -10.70 -2.32 -0.20
CA ILE A 213 -9.54 -2.87 0.53
C ILE A 213 -9.95 -4.14 1.26
N GLY A 214 -10.80 -4.01 2.28
CA GLY A 214 -11.18 -5.13 3.12
C GLY A 214 -11.97 -4.69 4.36
N PRO A 215 -12.36 -5.63 5.22
CA PRO A 215 -13.38 -5.42 6.25
C PRO A 215 -13.22 -4.15 7.10
N TRP A 216 -12.00 -3.81 7.50
CA TRP A 216 -11.76 -2.66 8.38
C TRP A 216 -11.99 -1.31 7.69
N THR A 217 -11.32 -1.07 6.56
CA THR A 217 -11.44 0.20 5.83
C THR A 217 -12.81 0.32 5.18
N ASP A 218 -13.33 -0.77 4.65
CA ASP A 218 -14.63 -0.83 3.98
C ASP A 218 -15.78 -0.55 4.95
N SER A 219 -15.70 -1.04 6.19
CA SER A 219 -16.68 -0.73 7.23
C SER A 219 -16.67 0.75 7.61
N ALA A 220 -15.49 1.38 7.66
CA ALA A 220 -15.36 2.81 7.93
C ALA A 220 -15.95 3.68 6.79
N LEU A 221 -15.96 3.17 5.56
CA LEU A 221 -16.59 3.81 4.39
C LEU A 221 -18.09 3.47 4.26
N GLY A 222 -18.60 2.51 5.04
CA GLY A 222 -20.02 2.22 5.15
C GLY A 222 -20.62 1.35 4.06
N TYR A 223 -19.84 0.66 3.22
CA TYR A 223 -20.34 -0.15 2.09
C TYR A 223 -21.37 -1.21 2.53
N HIS A 224 -21.18 -1.81 3.71
CA HIS A 224 -22.10 -2.76 4.33
C HIS A 224 -23.52 -2.21 4.54
N GLN A 225 -23.73 -0.89 4.57
CA GLN A 225 -25.06 -0.28 4.71
C GLN A 225 -25.87 -0.39 3.41
N ILE A 226 -25.19 -0.59 2.26
CA ILE A 226 -25.82 -0.60 0.94
C ILE A 226 -25.82 -1.99 0.34
N ALA A 227 -24.73 -2.75 0.49
CA ALA A 227 -24.57 -4.10 -0.04
C ALA A 227 -24.22 -5.06 1.10
N LYS A 228 -24.86 -6.24 1.12
CA LYS A 228 -24.72 -7.21 2.22
C LYS A 228 -23.97 -8.47 1.85
N ASN A 229 -23.83 -8.76 0.56
CA ASN A 229 -23.04 -9.91 0.09
C ASN A 229 -21.59 -9.48 -0.04
N TYR A 230 -20.72 -10.08 0.76
CA TYR A 230 -19.29 -9.75 0.80
C TYR A 230 -18.47 -10.97 0.39
N TYR A 231 -17.90 -10.90 -0.82
CA TYR A 231 -17.30 -12.06 -1.49
C TYR A 231 -15.79 -12.14 -1.29
N TRP A 232 -15.31 -13.37 -1.10
CA TRP A 232 -13.90 -13.78 -1.08
C TRP A 232 -13.71 -15.05 -1.94
N PRO A 233 -12.49 -15.40 -2.37
CA PRO A 233 -11.24 -14.65 -2.25
C PRO A 233 -11.15 -13.50 -3.25
N GLY A 234 -10.42 -12.43 -2.90
CA GLY A 234 -10.12 -11.33 -3.80
C GLY A 234 -8.91 -11.61 -4.68
N VAL A 235 -9.06 -12.57 -5.60
CA VAL A 235 -7.95 -13.05 -6.46
C VAL A 235 -7.38 -11.99 -7.40
N GLY A 236 -8.09 -10.89 -7.60
CA GLY A 236 -7.60 -9.74 -8.37
C GLY A 236 -6.52 -8.95 -7.63
N GLU A 237 -6.59 -8.92 -6.30
CA GLU A 237 -5.65 -8.22 -5.43
C GLU A 237 -5.28 -9.09 -4.20
N PRO A 238 -4.44 -10.13 -4.38
CA PRO A 238 -3.97 -10.97 -3.27
C PRO A 238 -3.21 -10.19 -2.20
N SER A 239 -2.66 -9.05 -2.56
CA SER A 239 -2.19 -7.97 -1.71
C SER A 239 -2.17 -6.67 -2.51
N SER A 240 -2.23 -5.51 -1.84
CA SER A 240 -2.08 -4.23 -2.52
C SER A 240 -1.07 -3.36 -1.79
N ALA A 241 0.04 -3.08 -2.48
CA ALA A 241 1.12 -2.29 -1.90
C ALA A 241 0.77 -0.80 -1.89
N GLU A 242 1.09 -0.16 -0.77
CA GLU A 242 1.15 1.29 -0.65
C GLU A 242 2.58 1.77 -0.94
N GLU A 243 2.69 2.91 -1.61
CA GLU A 243 3.97 3.47 -2.03
C GLU A 243 4.19 4.89 -1.56
N CYS A 244 5.46 5.22 -1.37
CA CYS A 244 5.97 6.57 -1.23
C CYS A 244 6.80 6.90 -2.48
N GLY A 245 6.32 7.84 -3.30
CA GLY A 245 7.10 8.42 -4.37
C GLY A 245 7.74 9.71 -3.91
N VAL A 246 9.05 9.83 -4.06
CA VAL A 246 9.82 11.03 -3.69
C VAL A 246 10.32 11.69 -4.96
N ASN A 247 10.22 13.02 -5.06
CA ASN A 247 10.84 13.77 -6.15
C ASN A 247 12.35 13.46 -6.22
N GLY A 248 12.82 13.02 -7.38
CA GLY A 248 14.17 12.50 -7.57
C GLY A 248 15.24 13.54 -7.24
N GLU A 249 15.07 14.80 -7.69
CA GLU A 249 16.02 15.87 -7.41
C GLU A 249 16.08 16.19 -5.91
N ALA A 250 14.93 16.26 -5.25
CA ALA A 250 14.85 16.48 -3.80
C ALA A 250 15.49 15.33 -3.02
N TYR A 251 15.29 14.07 -3.46
CA TYR A 251 15.91 12.90 -2.86
C TYR A 251 17.43 12.89 -3.04
N ASP A 252 17.90 13.18 -4.25
CA ASP A 252 19.33 13.18 -4.59
C ASP A 252 20.11 14.28 -3.84
N ALA A 253 19.46 15.41 -3.56
CA ALA A 253 20.02 16.51 -2.78
C ALA A 253 20.19 16.18 -1.28
N LEU A 254 19.53 15.14 -0.75
CA LEU A 254 19.71 14.74 0.65
C LEU A 254 21.10 14.14 0.89
N PRO A 255 21.68 14.37 2.07
CA PRO A 255 22.85 13.61 2.52
C PRO A 255 22.48 12.14 2.73
N ASP A 256 23.46 11.25 2.62
CA ASP A 256 23.25 9.79 2.59
C ASP A 256 22.53 9.25 3.83
N ASP A 257 22.77 9.84 4.99
CA ASP A 257 22.09 9.45 6.23
C ASP A 257 20.58 9.80 6.21
N LEU A 258 20.19 10.92 5.60
CA LEU A 258 18.78 11.27 5.42
C LEU A 258 18.12 10.45 4.31
N LYS A 259 18.84 10.07 3.24
CA LYS A 259 18.38 9.07 2.27
C LYS A 259 18.07 7.74 2.96
N LEU A 260 18.94 7.30 3.87
CA LEU A 260 18.75 6.09 4.66
C LEU A 260 17.54 6.23 5.61
N VAL A 261 17.32 7.41 6.20
CA VAL A 261 16.13 7.69 7.03
C VAL A 261 14.85 7.48 6.22
N VAL A 262 14.72 8.06 5.02
CA VAL A 262 13.54 7.92 4.16
C VAL A 262 13.30 6.44 3.82
N LYS A 263 14.34 5.74 3.35
CA LYS A 263 14.26 4.32 3.04
C LYS A 263 13.82 3.49 4.24
N THR A 264 14.41 3.73 5.43
CA THR A 264 14.10 2.98 6.65
C THR A 264 12.68 3.28 7.14
N ALA A 265 12.23 4.54 7.07
CA ALA A 265 10.87 4.92 7.42
C ALA A 265 9.85 4.16 6.57
N CYS A 266 10.05 4.12 5.25
CA CYS A 266 9.18 3.38 4.32
C CYS A 266 9.20 1.87 4.62
N SER A 267 10.37 1.26 4.71
CA SER A 267 10.51 -0.18 4.95
C SER A 267 9.91 -0.62 6.29
N SER A 268 10.14 0.15 7.37
CA SER A 268 9.56 -0.17 8.67
C SER A 268 8.04 0.04 8.70
N LEU A 269 7.54 1.07 8.02
CA LEU A 269 6.11 1.33 7.93
C LEU A 269 5.38 0.22 7.16
N TYR A 270 5.99 -0.33 6.11
CA TYR A 270 5.39 -1.42 5.34
C TYR A 270 4.94 -2.57 6.24
N ASN A 271 5.81 -3.03 7.12
CA ASN A 271 5.51 -4.13 8.04
C ASN A 271 4.42 -3.76 9.07
N ASP A 272 4.48 -2.53 9.61
CA ASP A 272 3.51 -2.07 10.60
C ASP A 272 2.12 -1.95 9.98
N VAL A 273 2.01 -1.37 8.79
CA VAL A 273 0.74 -1.21 8.05
C VAL A 273 0.15 -2.56 7.71
N TRP A 274 0.94 -3.47 7.15
CA TRP A 274 0.47 -4.81 6.80
C TRP A 274 -0.08 -5.56 8.02
N THR A 275 0.68 -5.62 9.10
CA THR A 275 0.24 -6.34 10.31
C THR A 275 -0.94 -5.66 11.02
N GLU A 276 -1.07 -4.34 10.91
CA GLU A 276 -2.24 -3.59 11.37
C GLU A 276 -3.49 -3.97 10.58
N TYR A 277 -3.41 -4.02 9.25
CA TYR A 277 -4.52 -4.44 8.40
C TYR A 277 -4.97 -5.86 8.72
N GLU A 278 -4.06 -6.84 8.75
CA GLU A 278 -4.37 -8.23 9.10
C GLU A 278 -5.14 -8.32 10.44
N THR A 279 -4.63 -7.64 11.46
CA THR A 279 -5.23 -7.66 12.80
C THR A 279 -6.60 -6.99 12.83
N LYS A 280 -6.74 -5.84 12.16
CA LYS A 280 -7.97 -5.05 12.21
C LYS A 280 -9.03 -5.56 11.26
N HIS A 281 -8.65 -6.18 10.13
CA HIS A 281 -9.59 -6.86 9.25
C HIS A 281 -10.30 -8.00 9.95
N ALA A 282 -9.59 -8.85 10.67
CA ALA A 282 -10.19 -9.96 11.43
C ALA A 282 -11.28 -9.46 12.39
N ARG A 283 -10.96 -8.44 13.21
CA ARG A 283 -11.91 -7.86 14.18
C ARG A 283 -13.08 -7.13 13.52
N ALA A 284 -12.84 -6.47 12.40
CA ALA A 284 -13.89 -5.78 11.66
C ALA A 284 -14.85 -6.76 11.00
N LEU A 285 -14.33 -7.85 10.45
CA LEU A 285 -15.15 -8.92 9.85
C LEU A 285 -16.11 -9.55 10.88
N GLU A 286 -15.59 -9.87 12.08
CA GLU A 286 -16.43 -10.39 13.17
C GLU A 286 -17.61 -9.46 13.47
N LYS A 287 -17.39 -8.15 13.55
CA LYS A 287 -18.44 -7.16 13.80
C LYS A 287 -19.41 -7.04 12.63
N LEU A 288 -18.90 -7.00 11.39
CA LEU A 288 -19.74 -6.92 10.19
C LEU A 288 -20.72 -8.09 10.11
N VAL A 289 -20.26 -9.29 10.46
CA VAL A 289 -21.12 -10.48 10.48
C VAL A 289 -22.08 -10.47 11.65
N ALA A 290 -21.61 -10.20 12.87
CA ALA A 290 -22.40 -10.30 14.08
C ALA A 290 -23.42 -9.16 14.24
N ASP A 291 -23.03 -7.93 13.93
CA ASP A 291 -23.80 -6.73 14.26
C ASP A 291 -24.50 -6.12 13.04
N GLU A 292 -23.91 -6.27 11.83
CA GLU A 292 -24.38 -5.56 10.64
C GLU A 292 -25.08 -6.47 9.62
N GLY A 293 -25.18 -7.78 9.90
CA GLY A 293 -25.87 -8.75 9.04
C GLY A 293 -25.20 -8.94 7.67
N VAL A 294 -23.88 -8.78 7.60
CA VAL A 294 -23.09 -9.03 6.39
C VAL A 294 -23.02 -10.54 6.16
N MET A 295 -23.26 -10.94 4.92
CA MET A 295 -23.18 -12.33 4.48
C MET A 295 -21.83 -12.54 3.80
N VAL A 296 -20.91 -13.23 4.47
CA VAL A 296 -19.64 -13.66 3.91
C VAL A 296 -19.89 -14.81 2.93
N ARG A 297 -19.46 -14.62 1.69
CA ARG A 297 -19.70 -15.58 0.60
C ARG A 297 -18.41 -15.96 -0.09
N GLU A 298 -18.27 -17.24 -0.35
CA GLU A 298 -17.18 -17.74 -1.20
C GLU A 298 -17.56 -17.61 -2.67
N LEU A 299 -16.61 -17.19 -3.50
CA LEU A 299 -16.78 -17.18 -4.94
C LEU A 299 -16.90 -18.62 -5.47
N PRO A 300 -17.88 -18.91 -6.34
CA PRO A 300 -17.93 -20.18 -7.04
C PRO A 300 -16.62 -20.51 -7.76
N GLU A 301 -16.18 -21.77 -7.70
CA GLU A 301 -14.94 -22.24 -8.34
C GLU A 301 -14.91 -21.92 -9.85
N SER A 302 -16.07 -21.98 -10.51
CA SER A 302 -16.21 -21.61 -11.92
C SER A 302 -15.84 -20.15 -12.19
N ILE A 303 -16.20 -19.23 -11.30
CA ILE A 303 -15.83 -17.80 -11.38
C ILE A 303 -14.33 -17.63 -11.17
N VAL A 304 -13.77 -18.24 -10.12
CA VAL A 304 -12.33 -18.18 -9.83
C VAL A 304 -11.51 -18.74 -10.99
N SER A 305 -11.97 -19.84 -11.62
CA SER A 305 -11.30 -20.44 -12.78
C SER A 305 -11.31 -19.51 -14.00
N GLU A 306 -12.42 -18.83 -14.29
CA GLU A 306 -12.47 -17.87 -15.41
C GLU A 306 -11.63 -16.62 -15.12
N MET A 307 -11.64 -16.14 -13.87
CA MET A 307 -10.72 -15.07 -13.45
C MET A 307 -9.25 -15.45 -13.63
N GLY A 308 -8.89 -16.71 -13.36
CA GLY A 308 -7.53 -17.21 -13.59
C GLY A 308 -7.11 -17.10 -15.05
N LYS A 309 -7.99 -17.52 -15.99
CA LYS A 309 -7.74 -17.39 -17.44
C LYS A 309 -7.62 -15.91 -17.87
N ALA A 310 -8.48 -15.05 -17.33
CA ALA A 310 -8.44 -13.62 -17.59
C ALA A 310 -7.16 -13.00 -17.06
N ALA A 311 -6.71 -13.38 -15.86
CA ALA A 311 -5.44 -12.94 -15.29
C ALA A 311 -4.24 -13.35 -16.16
N ASP A 312 -4.20 -14.59 -16.62
CA ASP A 312 -3.16 -15.06 -17.54
C ASP A 312 -3.16 -14.24 -18.84
N THR A 313 -4.33 -13.90 -19.37
CA THR A 313 -4.46 -13.04 -20.55
C THR A 313 -3.90 -11.63 -20.27
N VAL A 314 -4.25 -11.01 -19.13
CA VAL A 314 -3.80 -9.66 -18.78
C VAL A 314 -2.29 -9.64 -18.55
N ILE A 315 -1.74 -10.59 -17.81
CA ILE A 315 -0.28 -10.68 -17.56
C ILE A 315 0.47 -11.04 -18.86
N GLY A 316 -0.10 -11.90 -19.71
CA GLY A 316 0.45 -12.23 -21.02
C GLY A 316 0.62 -11.00 -21.91
N LYS A 317 -0.40 -10.14 -21.97
CA LYS A 317 -0.32 -8.86 -22.70
C LYS A 317 0.81 -7.95 -22.20
N LEU A 318 1.08 -7.94 -20.90
CA LEU A 318 2.18 -7.15 -20.34
C LEU A 318 3.57 -7.72 -20.66
N ARG A 319 3.69 -9.03 -20.79
CA ARG A 319 4.93 -9.70 -21.22
C ARG A 319 5.26 -9.46 -22.70
N GLU A 320 4.24 -9.17 -23.49
CA GLU A 320 4.32 -8.88 -24.92
C GLU A 320 4.17 -7.38 -25.24
N ASP A 321 4.27 -6.50 -24.20
CA ASP A 321 4.14 -5.06 -24.37
C ASP A 321 5.28 -4.49 -25.22
N ASP A 322 4.97 -3.54 -26.10
CA ASP A 322 5.95 -2.86 -26.95
C ASP A 322 6.99 -2.06 -26.15
N ASP A 323 6.68 -1.65 -24.92
CA ASP A 323 7.65 -1.08 -23.99
C ASP A 323 8.48 -2.21 -23.36
N GLU A 324 9.72 -2.34 -23.79
CA GLU A 324 10.66 -3.37 -23.30
C GLU A 324 10.77 -3.40 -21.76
N LEU A 325 10.67 -2.24 -21.10
CA LEU A 325 10.73 -2.20 -19.63
C LEU A 325 9.48 -2.80 -19.00
N VAL A 326 8.29 -2.57 -19.56
CA VAL A 326 7.04 -3.20 -19.11
C VAL A 326 7.15 -4.73 -19.25
N ALA A 327 7.60 -5.21 -20.40
CA ALA A 327 7.81 -6.65 -20.65
C ALA A 327 8.82 -7.25 -19.65
N ARG A 328 9.94 -6.58 -19.39
CA ARG A 328 10.95 -7.02 -18.41
C ARG A 328 10.41 -7.08 -16.99
N ILE A 329 9.60 -6.11 -16.57
CA ILE A 329 8.96 -6.11 -15.26
C ILE A 329 8.00 -7.29 -15.14
N ALA A 330 7.14 -7.51 -16.16
CA ALA A 330 6.20 -8.61 -16.17
C ALA A 330 6.89 -9.98 -16.14
N GLU A 331 7.96 -10.17 -16.91
CA GLU A 331 8.73 -11.41 -16.92
C GLU A 331 9.41 -11.67 -15.56
N SER A 332 10.03 -10.64 -14.96
CA SER A 332 10.63 -10.73 -13.63
C SER A 332 9.61 -11.12 -12.57
N PHE A 333 8.44 -10.47 -12.60
CA PHE A 333 7.34 -10.78 -11.68
C PHE A 333 6.89 -12.24 -11.84
N VAL A 334 6.59 -12.70 -13.07
CA VAL A 334 6.12 -14.06 -13.32
C VAL A 334 7.15 -15.10 -12.88
N ALA A 335 8.42 -14.89 -13.23
CA ALA A 335 9.50 -15.80 -12.83
C ALA A 335 9.62 -15.93 -11.29
N TYR A 336 9.50 -14.81 -10.57
CA TYR A 336 9.53 -14.81 -9.12
C TYR A 336 8.28 -15.46 -8.53
N ARG A 337 7.07 -15.06 -8.97
CA ARG A 337 5.79 -15.62 -8.53
C ARG A 337 5.77 -17.14 -8.65
N ASP A 338 6.15 -17.66 -9.81
CA ASP A 338 6.11 -19.10 -10.09
C ASP A 338 7.16 -19.88 -9.27
N SER A 339 8.28 -19.25 -8.96
CA SER A 339 9.31 -19.84 -8.09
C SER A 339 8.84 -19.91 -6.63
N ILE A 340 8.42 -18.75 -6.08
CA ILE A 340 8.03 -18.67 -4.66
C ILE A 340 6.73 -19.43 -4.39
N GLY A 341 5.74 -19.39 -5.31
CA GLY A 341 4.47 -20.07 -5.15
C GLY A 341 4.61 -21.59 -5.01
N ARG A 342 5.55 -22.21 -5.77
CA ARG A 342 5.85 -23.64 -5.60
C ARG A 342 6.38 -23.95 -4.19
N TYR A 343 7.23 -23.11 -3.64
CA TYR A 343 7.74 -23.28 -2.27
C TYR A 343 6.63 -23.08 -1.24
N MET A 344 5.83 -22.01 -1.37
CA MET A 344 4.76 -21.66 -0.44
C MET A 344 3.67 -22.73 -0.33
N THR A 345 3.47 -23.53 -1.36
CA THR A 345 2.55 -24.69 -1.32
C THR A 345 2.91 -25.65 -0.18
N TYR A 346 4.20 -25.87 0.05
CA TYR A 346 4.69 -26.78 1.12
C TYR A 346 4.94 -26.03 2.44
N ALA A 347 5.33 -24.76 2.38
CA ALA A 347 5.65 -23.93 3.54
C ALA A 347 4.36 -23.34 4.17
N ASP A 348 4.11 -22.06 3.96
CA ASP A 348 3.06 -21.33 4.68
C ASP A 348 1.67 -21.87 4.38
N ASN A 349 1.33 -22.15 3.12
CA ASN A 349 0.02 -22.69 2.77
C ASN A 349 -0.20 -24.09 3.39
N GLY A 350 0.83 -24.92 3.39
CA GLY A 350 0.77 -26.23 4.04
C GLY A 350 0.51 -26.13 5.54
N GLN A 351 1.21 -25.21 6.22
CA GLN A 351 1.02 -24.98 7.66
C GLN A 351 -0.35 -24.35 7.98
N MET A 352 -0.77 -23.35 7.22
CA MET A 352 -2.07 -22.70 7.39
C MET A 352 -3.23 -23.68 7.20
N ASN A 353 -3.18 -24.50 6.16
CA ASN A 353 -4.18 -25.54 5.90
C ASN A 353 -4.21 -26.60 7.02
N ALA A 354 -3.05 -27.03 7.51
CA ALA A 354 -2.98 -27.98 8.62
C ALA A 354 -3.58 -27.38 9.91
N ARG A 355 -3.27 -26.11 10.21
CA ARG A 355 -3.82 -25.38 11.36
C ARG A 355 -5.34 -25.25 11.27
N ALA A 356 -5.85 -24.78 10.12
CA ALA A 356 -7.29 -24.61 9.89
C ALA A 356 -8.03 -25.94 10.05
N LYS A 357 -7.51 -27.01 9.44
CA LYS A 357 -8.11 -28.35 9.52
C LYS A 357 -8.18 -28.91 10.95
N VAL A 358 -7.17 -28.64 11.79
CA VAL A 358 -7.10 -29.16 13.18
C VAL A 358 -7.93 -28.32 14.13
N LEU A 359 -7.93 -26.99 13.96
CA LEU A 359 -8.61 -26.08 14.87
C LEU A 359 -10.06 -25.77 14.44
N GLY A 360 -10.48 -26.16 13.24
CA GLY A 360 -11.87 -26.09 12.77
C GLY A 360 -12.31 -24.70 12.28
N TYR A 361 -11.38 -23.97 11.67
CA TYR A 361 -11.71 -22.71 11.00
C TYR A 361 -11.05 -22.57 9.63
#